data_fdbe840bb50954c0b8f195794d3fe1cc
#
_entry.id   fdbe840bb50954c0b8f195794d3fe1cc
#
_cell.length_a   1.000
_cell.length_b   1.000
_cell.length_c   1.000
_cell.angle_alpha   90.00
_cell.angle_beta   90.00
_cell.angle_gamma   90.00
#
_symmetry.space_group_name_H-M   'P 1'
#
loop_
_entity.id
_entity.type
_entity.pdbx_description
1 polymer ?
#
loop_
_entity_poly.entity_id
_entity_poly.type
_entity_poly.pdbx_seq_one_letter_code
_entity_poly.pdbx_strand_id
1 'polypeptide(L)'
;MVTTKPTTGGRLPMTVDNLQMFAKKPKAKSSDIVNVNISKSKYPETAQHIEDAIKNGQPSILTIDRENAKLNRKEALRGNKKVPNKDLDEYPPAMFKEGGAGASVRPIGRSDNRGSGSTAGHQLRPYDDGTKVKFNIIE
;
A
#
# COMPACT_ATOMS: atom_id res chain seq x y z
N MET A 1 26.12 35.02 16.84
CA MET A 1 25.96 34.70 17.01
C MET A 1 25.40 34.33 16.67
N VAL A 2 25.63 34.12 16.22
CA VAL A 2 25.24 33.75 16.19
C VAL A 2 24.90 33.32 15.92
N THR A 3 25.08 33.38 15.53
CA THR A 3 24.94 33.06 15.70
C THR A 3 24.63 32.54 15.49
N THR A 4 24.92 32.45 15.24
CA THR A 4 24.82 32.09 15.44
C THR A 4 24.58 31.53 15.32
N LYS A 5 24.85 31.50 15.00
CA LYS A 5 24.86 31.03 15.24
C LYS A 5 24.54 30.64 14.91
N PRO A 6 24.70 30.46 14.46
CA PRO A 6 24.61 30.10 14.55
C PRO A 6 24.28 29.67 14.22
N THR A 7 24.64 29.50 13.85
CA THR A 7 24.41 29.27 13.86
C THR A 7 24.12 28.77 13.48
N THR A 8 24.51 28.64 13.18
CA THR A 8 24.36 28.38 13.14
C THR A 8 24.05 28.01 12.82
N GLY A 9 24.31 27.98 12.36
CA GLY A 9 24.13 27.84 12.40
C GLY A 9 23.81 27.43 12.04
N GLY A 10 23.82 27.35 11.63
CA GLY A 10 23.56 27.12 11.69
C GLY A 10 23.22 26.61 11.35
N ARG A 11 23.39 26.39 11.00
CA ARG A 11 23.12 25.99 11.05
C ARG A 11 22.71 25.62 10.74
N LEU A 12 22.88 25.48 10.42
CA LEU A 12 22.61 25.20 10.42
C LEU A 12 22.37 24.85 10.12
N PRO A 13 22.34 25.05 9.87
CA PRO A 13 22.18 24.71 9.78
C PRO A 13 21.79 24.33 9.29
N MET A 14 21.88 23.93 8.74
CA MET A 14 21.51 23.43 8.50
C MET A 14 21.16 22.90 8.58
N THR A 15 21.09 22.68 8.59
CA THR A 15 20.71 22.11 8.80
C THR A 15 20.30 21.31 8.81
N VAL A 16 21.12 21.14 9.16
CA VAL A 16 20.74 20.00 8.98
C VAL A 16 19.43 19.39 9.00
N ASP A 17 18.80 19.57 9.65
CA ASP A 17 17.46 19.29 9.55
C ASP A 17 16.84 19.43 8.21
N ASN A 18 17.30 20.37 7.49
CA ASN A 18 16.86 20.58 6.13
C ASN A 18 17.13 19.41 5.24
N LEU A 19 18.22 18.73 5.43
CA LEU A 19 18.52 17.57 4.64
C LEU A 19 17.50 16.47 4.84
N GLN A 20 17.05 16.33 6.06
CA GLN A 20 16.05 15.32 6.33
C GLN A 20 14.73 15.64 5.69
N MET A 21 14.39 16.92 5.65
CA MET A 21 13.17 17.32 5.01
C MET A 21 13.18 17.01 3.53
N PHE A 22 14.32 17.13 2.89
CA PHE A 22 14.42 16.81 1.47
C PHE A 22 14.27 15.34 1.20
N ALA A 23 14.79 14.54 2.10
CA ALA A 23 14.77 13.10 1.91
C ALA A 23 13.42 12.49 2.22
N LYS A 24 12.63 13.15 3.05
CA LYS A 24 11.34 12.60 3.45
C LYS A 24 10.24 13.13 2.57
N LYS A 25 9.31 12.26 2.26
CA LYS A 25 8.10 12.67 1.58
C LYS A 25 7.06 13.07 2.61
N PRO A 26 6.15 13.98 2.26
CA PRO A 26 5.11 14.39 3.20
C PRO A 26 4.25 13.20 3.58
N LYS A 27 3.87 13.15 4.85
CA LYS A 27 2.89 12.17 5.29
C LYS A 27 1.50 12.72 5.01
N ALA A 28 0.61 11.83 4.63
CA ALA A 28 -0.79 12.20 4.51
C ALA A 28 -1.34 12.53 5.90
N LYS A 29 -2.20 13.53 5.95
CA LYS A 29 -2.90 13.85 7.19
C LYS A 29 -3.84 12.71 7.54
N SER A 30 -4.19 12.59 8.81
CA SER A 30 -5.05 11.48 9.27
C SER A 30 -6.39 11.44 8.53
N SER A 31 -6.87 12.60 8.06
CA SER A 31 -8.13 12.68 7.31
C SER A 31 -7.96 12.47 5.82
N ASP A 32 -6.72 12.46 5.32
CA ASP A 32 -6.47 12.31 3.90
C ASP A 32 -6.51 10.84 3.51
N ILE A 33 -7.04 10.61 2.32
CA ILE A 33 -7.07 9.27 1.75
C ILE A 33 -6.14 9.26 0.54
N VAL A 34 -5.17 8.35 0.55
CA VAL A 34 -4.23 8.19 -0.54
C VAL A 34 -4.87 7.27 -1.58
N ASN A 35 -4.87 7.71 -2.82
CA ASN A 35 -5.43 6.92 -3.91
C ASN A 35 -4.35 6.06 -4.55
N VAL A 36 -4.64 4.78 -4.73
CA VAL A 36 -3.80 3.87 -5.49
C VAL A 36 -4.56 3.52 -6.76
N ASN A 37 -3.96 3.78 -7.90
CA ASN A 37 -4.60 3.55 -9.20
C ASN A 37 -4.11 2.25 -9.80
N ILE A 38 -5.03 1.38 -10.17
CA ILE A 38 -4.74 0.11 -10.82
C ILE A 38 -5.37 0.14 -12.21
N SER A 39 -4.53 -0.03 -13.22
CA SER A 39 -4.97 -0.01 -14.62
C SER A 39 -5.68 -1.31 -14.98
N LYS A 40 -6.93 -1.21 -15.38
CA LYS A 40 -7.70 -2.38 -15.79
C LYS A 40 -7.18 -2.97 -17.10
N SER A 41 -6.67 -2.12 -17.99
CA SER A 41 -6.14 -2.62 -19.25
C SER A 41 -4.82 -3.38 -19.04
N LYS A 42 -4.01 -2.97 -18.08
CA LYS A 42 -2.75 -3.65 -17.78
C LYS A 42 -2.92 -4.85 -16.86
N TYR A 43 -3.82 -4.75 -15.89
CA TYR A 43 -4.00 -5.76 -14.85
C TYR A 43 -5.48 -6.14 -14.73
N PRO A 44 -6.05 -6.73 -15.79
CA PRO A 44 -7.50 -6.99 -15.82
C PRO A 44 -7.97 -7.94 -14.74
N GLU A 45 -7.18 -8.96 -14.41
CA GLU A 45 -7.62 -9.94 -13.40
C GLU A 45 -7.59 -9.34 -12.00
N THR A 46 -6.53 -8.62 -11.65
CA THR A 46 -6.45 -7.95 -10.35
C THR A 46 -7.54 -6.90 -10.23
N ALA A 47 -7.73 -6.10 -11.28
CA ALA A 47 -8.76 -5.06 -11.26
C ALA A 47 -10.14 -5.67 -11.03
N GLN A 48 -10.45 -6.76 -11.73
CA GLN A 48 -11.73 -7.42 -11.58
C GLN A 48 -11.90 -8.01 -10.18
N HIS A 49 -10.83 -8.59 -9.62
CA HIS A 49 -10.89 -9.12 -8.26
C HIS A 49 -11.20 -8.02 -7.24
N ILE A 50 -10.55 -6.87 -7.37
CA ILE A 50 -10.79 -5.73 -6.47
C ILE A 50 -12.25 -5.29 -6.57
N GLU A 51 -12.75 -5.11 -7.80
CA GLU A 51 -14.12 -4.68 -8.01
C GLU A 51 -15.12 -5.67 -7.41
N ASP A 52 -14.92 -6.95 -7.68
CA ASP A 52 -15.80 -8.00 -7.18
C ASP A 52 -15.78 -8.09 -5.65
N ALA A 53 -14.58 -8.00 -5.06
CA ALA A 53 -14.44 -8.11 -3.62
C ALA A 53 -15.17 -6.95 -2.92
N ILE A 54 -15.02 -5.74 -3.42
CA ILE A 54 -15.70 -4.57 -2.84
C ILE A 54 -17.21 -4.70 -3.02
N LYS A 55 -17.65 -5.13 -4.20
CA LYS A 55 -19.05 -5.33 -4.47
C LYS A 55 -19.66 -6.36 -3.52
N ASN A 56 -18.86 -7.35 -3.12
CA ASN A 56 -19.31 -8.40 -2.21
C ASN A 56 -19.09 -8.08 -0.73
N GLY A 57 -18.80 -6.84 -0.41
CA GLY A 57 -18.79 -6.39 0.98
C GLY A 57 -17.44 -6.11 1.59
N GLN A 58 -16.33 -6.34 0.86
CA GLN A 58 -15.02 -5.99 1.39
C GLN A 58 -14.86 -4.46 1.44
N PRO A 59 -14.07 -3.94 2.39
CA PRO A 59 -13.95 -2.49 2.53
C PRO A 59 -13.20 -1.86 1.36
N SER A 60 -13.60 -0.64 1.01
CA SER A 60 -12.92 0.12 -0.03
C SER A 60 -11.85 1.05 0.54
N ILE A 61 -11.97 1.41 1.82
CA ILE A 61 -10.96 2.23 2.50
C ILE A 61 -10.15 1.33 3.40
N LEU A 62 -8.84 1.35 3.21
CA LEU A 62 -7.91 0.45 3.88
C LEU A 62 -6.89 1.25 4.68
N THR A 63 -6.26 0.60 5.66
CA THR A 63 -5.28 1.23 6.54
C THR A 63 -3.96 0.49 6.41
N ILE A 64 -2.89 1.18 6.06
CA ILE A 64 -1.58 0.55 5.92
C ILE A 64 -1.13 0.00 7.28
N ASP A 65 -0.67 -1.25 7.27
CA ASP A 65 -0.17 -1.94 8.47
C ASP A 65 0.86 -2.97 8.04
N ARG A 66 2.02 -2.49 7.63
CA ARG A 66 3.08 -3.38 7.12
C ARG A 66 3.62 -4.29 8.20
N GLU A 67 3.56 -3.83 9.43
CA GLU A 67 4.08 -4.60 10.56
C GLU A 67 3.41 -5.96 10.66
N ASN A 68 2.12 -6.04 10.36
CA ASN A 68 1.36 -7.28 10.44
C ASN A 68 1.12 -7.99 9.11
N ALA A 69 1.80 -7.53 8.05
CA ALA A 69 1.55 -8.06 6.70
C ALA A 69 1.77 -9.57 6.60
N LYS A 70 2.84 -10.06 7.21
CA LYS A 70 3.17 -11.49 7.14
C LYS A 70 2.10 -12.35 7.81
N LEU A 71 1.65 -11.92 8.97
CA LEU A 71 0.60 -12.63 9.69
C LEU A 71 -0.72 -12.56 8.92
N ASN A 72 -1.07 -11.39 8.40
CA ASN A 72 -2.28 -11.23 7.63
C ASN A 72 -2.31 -12.13 6.40
N ARG A 73 -1.16 -12.24 5.71
CA ARG A 73 -1.09 -13.11 4.55
C ARG A 73 -1.33 -14.56 4.92
N LYS A 74 -0.71 -15.00 6.00
CA LYS A 74 -0.89 -16.37 6.48
C LYS A 74 -2.37 -16.65 6.78
N GLU A 75 -3.03 -15.70 7.46
CA GLU A 75 -4.42 -15.88 7.83
C GLU A 75 -5.35 -15.83 6.60
N ALA A 76 -5.09 -14.93 5.66
CA ALA A 76 -5.90 -14.82 4.45
C ALA A 76 -5.84 -16.09 3.61
N LEU A 77 -4.66 -16.66 3.50
CA LEU A 77 -4.46 -17.83 2.62
C LEU A 77 -4.78 -19.16 3.28
N ARG A 78 -5.10 -19.17 4.58
CA ARG A 78 -5.40 -20.39 5.30
C ARG A 78 -6.53 -21.14 4.61
N GLY A 79 -6.31 -22.43 4.33
CA GLY A 79 -7.31 -23.25 3.67
C GLY A 79 -7.39 -23.10 2.17
N ASN A 80 -6.60 -22.20 1.59
CA ASN A 80 -6.60 -22.01 0.14
C ASN A 80 -5.44 -22.80 -0.47
N LYS A 81 -5.74 -23.60 -1.49
CA LYS A 81 -4.73 -24.40 -2.16
C LYS A 81 -4.12 -23.62 -3.30
N LYS A 82 -2.82 -23.81 -3.50
CA LYS A 82 -2.13 -23.23 -4.65
C LYS A 82 -2.71 -23.78 -5.94
N VAL A 83 -2.73 -22.90 -6.94
CA VAL A 83 -3.18 -23.28 -8.28
C VAL A 83 -1.97 -23.23 -9.20
N PRO A 84 -1.70 -24.26 -10.01
CA PRO A 84 -0.53 -24.26 -10.90
C PRO A 84 -0.53 -23.04 -11.81
N ASN A 85 0.64 -22.40 -11.93
CA ASN A 85 0.89 -21.27 -12.80
C ASN A 85 0.12 -20.01 -12.43
N LYS A 86 -0.44 -19.96 -11.23
CA LYS A 86 -1.15 -18.78 -10.73
C LYS A 86 -0.62 -18.37 -9.37
N ASP A 87 -0.82 -17.10 -9.01
CA ASP A 87 -0.61 -16.63 -7.65
C ASP A 87 -1.97 -16.50 -6.99
N LEU A 88 -2.01 -16.66 -5.68
CA LEU A 88 -3.22 -16.38 -4.91
C LEU A 88 -3.18 -14.90 -4.53
N ASP A 89 -4.16 -14.15 -5.00
CA ASP A 89 -4.28 -12.74 -4.72
C ASP A 89 -5.30 -12.52 -3.61
N GLU A 90 -4.99 -11.62 -2.68
CA GLU A 90 -5.88 -11.31 -1.56
C GLU A 90 -6.44 -9.90 -1.68
N TYR A 91 -7.70 -9.72 -1.35
CA TYR A 91 -8.26 -8.40 -1.16
C TYR A 91 -9.11 -8.38 0.12
N PRO A 92 -8.85 -7.54 1.10
CA PRO A 92 -7.77 -6.53 1.10
C PRO A 92 -6.39 -7.17 1.13
N PRO A 93 -5.38 -6.50 0.51
CA PRO A 93 -4.02 -7.02 0.56
C PRO A 93 -3.48 -7.11 1.99
N ALA A 94 -2.54 -8.03 2.17
CA ALA A 94 -2.02 -8.34 3.51
C ALA A 94 -1.34 -7.16 4.21
N MET A 95 -0.85 -6.19 3.45
CA MET A 95 -0.21 -5.01 4.05
C MET A 95 -1.19 -4.04 4.71
N PHE A 96 -2.47 -4.32 4.63
CA PHE A 96 -3.50 -3.47 5.23
C PHE A 96 -4.13 -4.14 6.44
N LYS A 97 -4.49 -3.31 7.43
CA LYS A 97 -5.09 -3.78 8.66
C LYS A 97 -6.36 -4.61 8.40
N GLU A 98 -7.09 -4.25 7.38
CA GLU A 98 -8.34 -4.92 7.01
C GLU A 98 -8.12 -6.26 6.29
N GLY A 99 -6.87 -6.57 5.95
CA GLY A 99 -6.53 -7.86 5.36
C GLY A 99 -6.50 -8.96 6.40
N GLY A 100 -6.06 -10.14 5.99
CA GLY A 100 -5.97 -11.28 6.91
C GLY A 100 -7.19 -12.17 6.79
N ALA A 101 -7.63 -12.71 7.92
CA ALA A 101 -8.77 -13.63 7.93
C ALA A 101 -10.00 -12.97 7.32
N GLY A 102 -10.68 -13.68 6.43
CA GLY A 102 -11.87 -13.16 5.76
C GLY A 102 -11.61 -12.40 4.49
N ALA A 103 -10.36 -12.16 4.12
CA ALA A 103 -10.04 -11.53 2.84
C ALA A 103 -10.53 -12.39 1.68
N SER A 104 -10.88 -11.73 0.58
CA SER A 104 -11.22 -12.42 -0.65
C SER A 104 -9.95 -12.94 -1.31
N VAL A 105 -9.90 -14.21 -1.65
CA VAL A 105 -8.72 -14.84 -2.25
C VAL A 105 -9.11 -15.38 -3.62
N ARG A 106 -8.29 -15.09 -4.63
CA ARG A 106 -8.57 -15.50 -6.01
C ARG A 106 -7.26 -15.87 -6.72
N PRO A 107 -7.21 -16.99 -7.42
CA PRO A 107 -6.05 -17.29 -8.26
C PRO A 107 -6.02 -16.34 -9.44
N ILE A 108 -4.86 -15.72 -9.66
CA ILE A 108 -4.68 -14.71 -10.70
C ILE A 108 -3.38 -15.01 -11.43
N GLY A 109 -3.33 -14.71 -12.74
CA GLY A 109 -2.12 -14.87 -13.51
C GLY A 109 -0.95 -14.16 -12.85
N ARG A 110 0.22 -14.80 -12.86
CA ARG A 110 1.38 -14.29 -12.13
C ARG A 110 1.80 -12.90 -12.58
N SER A 111 1.82 -12.68 -13.90
CA SER A 111 2.23 -11.38 -14.44
C SER A 111 1.30 -10.27 -13.98
N ASP A 112 0.00 -10.53 -14.06
CA ASP A 112 -1.03 -9.59 -13.62
C ASP A 112 -0.87 -9.28 -12.14
N ASN A 113 -0.82 -10.33 -11.32
CA ASN A 113 -0.72 -10.18 -9.87
C ASN A 113 0.55 -9.44 -9.44
N ARG A 114 1.69 -9.84 -9.98
CA ARG A 114 2.97 -9.27 -9.58
C ARG A 114 3.16 -7.85 -10.10
N GLY A 115 2.68 -7.59 -11.31
CA GLY A 115 2.74 -6.25 -11.88
C GLY A 115 1.88 -5.26 -11.12
N SER A 116 0.65 -5.63 -10.82
CA SER A 116 -0.24 -4.76 -10.06
C SER A 116 0.27 -4.55 -8.64
N GLY A 117 0.81 -5.59 -8.01
CA GLY A 117 1.41 -5.48 -6.68
C GLY A 117 2.60 -4.54 -6.66
N SER A 118 3.44 -4.60 -7.68
CA SER A 118 4.58 -3.70 -7.81
C SER A 118 4.13 -2.25 -7.97
N THR A 119 3.13 -2.02 -8.82
CA THR A 119 2.57 -0.69 -9.04
C THR A 119 2.00 -0.11 -7.74
N ALA A 120 1.21 -0.90 -7.02
CA ALA A 120 0.65 -0.46 -5.74
C ALA A 120 1.76 -0.18 -4.72
N GLY A 121 2.75 -1.05 -4.64
CA GLY A 121 3.87 -0.87 -3.73
C GLY A 121 4.64 0.41 -3.99
N HIS A 122 4.88 0.75 -5.25
CA HIS A 122 5.54 2.00 -5.62
C HIS A 122 4.73 3.21 -5.18
N GLN A 123 3.43 3.19 -5.43
CA GLN A 123 2.56 4.31 -5.08
C GLN A 123 2.47 4.50 -3.56
N LEU A 124 2.57 3.42 -2.79
CA LEU A 124 2.42 3.49 -1.33
C LEU A 124 3.73 3.62 -0.57
N ARG A 125 4.87 3.49 -1.25
CA ARG A 125 6.17 3.51 -0.59
C ARG A 125 6.39 4.72 0.33
N PRO A 126 5.96 5.94 -0.04
CA PRO A 126 6.21 7.11 0.81
C PRO A 126 5.37 7.17 2.09
N TYR A 127 4.37 6.33 2.23
CA TYR A 127 3.40 6.47 3.31
C TYR A 127 3.61 5.43 4.41
N ASP A 128 3.44 5.87 5.66
CA ASP A 128 3.67 5.04 6.84
C ASP A 128 2.42 4.27 7.24
N ASP A 129 2.62 3.32 8.15
CA ASP A 129 1.49 2.60 8.75
C ASP A 129 0.51 3.60 9.37
N GLY A 130 -0.76 3.29 9.28
CA GLY A 130 -1.84 4.18 9.73
C GLY A 130 -2.44 5.03 8.62
N THR A 131 -1.77 5.13 7.48
CA THR A 131 -2.27 5.91 6.34
C THR A 131 -3.49 5.22 5.74
N LYS A 132 -4.52 6.01 5.43
CA LYS A 132 -5.73 5.50 4.77
C LYS A 132 -5.55 5.49 3.26
N VAL A 133 -6.02 4.43 2.64
CA VAL A 133 -5.80 4.18 1.21
C VAL A 133 -7.09 3.72 0.55
N LYS A 134 -7.28 4.14 -0.68
CA LYS A 134 -8.38 3.67 -1.51
C LYS A 134 -7.84 3.22 -2.85
N PHE A 135 -8.19 2.01 -3.27
CA PHE A 135 -7.83 1.52 -4.60
C PHE A 135 -8.87 2.00 -5.60
N ASN A 136 -8.38 2.60 -6.69
CA ASN A 136 -9.21 3.05 -7.80
C ASN A 136 -8.85 2.26 -9.04
N ILE A 137 -9.85 1.75 -9.71
CA ILE A 137 -9.64 1.03 -10.97
C ILE A 137 -9.75 2.05 -12.10
N ILE A 138 -8.69 2.19 -12.87
CA ILE A 138 -8.65 3.11 -14.01
C ILE A 138 -8.43 2.33 -15.30
N GLU A 139 -8.53 2.99 -16.43
CA GLU A 139 -8.35 2.35 -17.74
C GLU A 139 -6.97 1.78 -17.99
#